data_3cd7029a73660eab1036f51cf0163ba6
#
_entry.id   3cd7029a73660eab1036f51cf0163ba6
#
_cell.length_a   1.000
_cell.length_b   1.000
_cell.length_c   1.000
_cell.angle_alpha   90.00
_cell.angle_beta   90.00
_cell.angle_gamma   90.00
#
_symmetry.space_group_name_H-M   'P 1'
#
loop_
_entity.id
_entity.type
_entity.pdbx_description
1 polymer ?
#
loop_
_entity_poly.entity_id
_entity_poly.type
_entity_poly.pdbx_seq_one_letter_code
_entity_poly.pdbx_strand_id
1 'polypeptide(L)'
;MGTKRETMKVALGRLMAYGSALLIAFVCFSLFGDGLLAFGIYLFVFASLCYACSWGYATAMISVLISHFMGTGSMTWTQIGNESLLFLIGTTCGILTNLHLHPDERRLDALLRQADEQMRTALRALAEAADARNPLILLGETLRQADECAAKNAENSLTDAPTREIHYIDMRRQQRRILLQVTQDAQKVQGHPPQEAEVRALIGRIFAEYDRENDCTSLLSALHGLLAEMQRQPLPATRGEFEDRALLYVLLRRMEDFLLLKREFYETYGYEINHQLERKS
;
A
#
# COMPACT_ATOMS: atom_id res chain seq x y z
N MET A 1 -12.01 1.16 11.67
CA MET A 1 -13.07 0.49 10.88
C MET A 1 -12.39 -0.64 10.14
N GLY A 2 -12.85 -1.87 10.30
CA GLY A 2 -12.28 -3.04 9.65
C GLY A 2 -12.55 -3.07 8.15
N THR A 3 -11.70 -3.75 7.39
CA THR A 3 -11.86 -3.95 5.95
C THR A 3 -12.91 -5.02 5.66
N LYS A 4 -13.42 -5.10 4.44
CA LYS A 4 -14.39 -6.15 4.05
C LYS A 4 -13.83 -7.56 4.28
N ARG A 5 -12.57 -7.77 3.97
CA ARG A 5 -11.89 -9.05 4.15
C ARG A 5 -11.74 -9.42 5.63
N GLU A 6 -11.42 -8.43 6.46
CA GLU A 6 -11.37 -8.58 7.92
C GLU A 6 -12.77 -8.88 8.48
N THR A 7 -13.80 -8.16 7.99
CA THR A 7 -15.20 -8.40 8.38
C THR A 7 -15.65 -9.83 8.09
N MET A 8 -15.30 -10.37 6.90
CA MET A 8 -15.63 -11.76 6.55
C MET A 8 -14.89 -12.77 7.44
N LYS A 9 -13.60 -12.53 7.75
CA LYS A 9 -12.83 -13.36 8.68
C LYS A 9 -13.43 -13.34 10.08
N VAL A 10 -13.81 -12.14 10.56
CA VAL A 10 -14.45 -11.97 11.88
C VAL A 10 -15.82 -12.63 11.90
N ALA A 11 -16.63 -12.50 10.85
CA ALA A 11 -17.94 -13.15 10.78
C ALA A 11 -17.83 -14.69 10.80
N LEU A 12 -16.89 -15.25 10.03
CA LEU A 12 -16.61 -16.69 10.05
C LEU A 12 -16.11 -17.14 11.44
N GLY A 13 -15.20 -16.39 12.06
CA GLY A 13 -14.71 -16.66 13.40
C GLY A 13 -15.83 -16.62 14.45
N ARG A 14 -16.79 -15.66 14.35
CA ARG A 14 -17.98 -15.61 15.21
C ARG A 14 -18.87 -16.85 15.03
N LEU A 15 -19.06 -17.30 13.80
CA LEU A 15 -19.88 -18.49 13.51
C LEU A 15 -19.26 -19.75 14.12
N MET A 16 -17.93 -19.92 13.96
CA MET A 16 -17.19 -21.05 14.54
C MET A 16 -17.22 -20.99 16.09
N ALA A 17 -17.01 -19.80 16.64
CA ALA A 17 -17.08 -19.59 18.10
C ALA A 17 -18.48 -19.89 18.65
N TYR A 18 -19.54 -19.47 17.96
CA TYR A 18 -20.93 -19.76 18.36
C TYR A 18 -21.24 -21.25 18.35
N GLY A 19 -20.86 -21.97 17.28
CA GLY A 19 -21.04 -23.42 17.20
C GLY A 19 -20.30 -24.17 18.33
N SER A 20 -19.05 -23.77 18.61
CA SER A 20 -18.28 -24.35 19.72
C SER A 20 -18.89 -24.02 21.09
N ALA A 21 -19.41 -22.80 21.28
CA ALA A 21 -20.07 -22.38 22.49
C ALA A 21 -21.34 -23.22 22.80
N LEU A 22 -22.18 -23.44 21.77
CA LEU A 22 -23.37 -24.31 21.92
C LEU A 22 -23.00 -25.73 22.31
N LEU A 23 -21.95 -26.30 21.72
CA LEU A 23 -21.49 -27.66 22.03
C LEU A 23 -20.96 -27.76 23.46
N ILE A 24 -20.12 -26.80 23.87
CA ILE A 24 -19.56 -26.76 25.23
C ILE A 24 -20.69 -26.55 26.25
N ALA A 25 -21.62 -25.63 26.00
CA ALA A 25 -22.77 -25.36 26.86
C ALA A 25 -23.65 -26.59 26.99
N PHE A 26 -23.96 -27.28 25.91
CA PHE A 26 -24.74 -28.52 25.94
C PHE A 26 -24.09 -29.57 26.81
N VAL A 27 -22.80 -29.79 26.69
CA VAL A 27 -22.07 -30.75 27.52
C VAL A 27 -22.08 -30.32 29.00
N CYS A 28 -21.77 -29.05 29.29
CA CYS A 28 -21.71 -28.55 30.67
C CYS A 28 -23.10 -28.63 31.35
N PHE A 29 -24.14 -28.21 30.68
CA PHE A 29 -25.50 -28.24 31.25
C PHE A 29 -26.05 -29.66 31.38
N SER A 30 -25.70 -30.57 30.47
CA SER A 30 -26.06 -31.99 30.58
C SER A 30 -25.39 -32.70 31.75
N LEU A 31 -24.13 -32.32 32.10
CA LEU A 31 -23.37 -32.97 33.18
C LEU A 31 -23.61 -32.34 34.54
N PHE A 32 -23.77 -31.02 34.64
CA PHE A 32 -23.79 -30.28 35.91
C PHE A 32 -25.15 -29.59 36.17
N GLY A 33 -26.12 -29.74 35.26
CA GLY A 33 -27.44 -29.08 35.35
C GLY A 33 -27.36 -27.60 34.94
N ASP A 34 -28.53 -26.90 34.99
CA ASP A 34 -28.69 -25.53 34.46
C ASP A 34 -28.30 -24.45 35.49
N GLY A 35 -27.40 -24.77 36.41
CA GLY A 35 -27.02 -23.91 37.53
C GLY A 35 -25.82 -22.97 37.20
N LEU A 36 -25.57 -22.02 38.11
CA LEU A 36 -24.48 -21.08 38.05
C LEU A 36 -23.09 -21.74 37.90
N LEU A 37 -22.92 -22.92 38.54
CA LEU A 37 -21.68 -23.69 38.50
C LEU A 37 -21.42 -24.24 37.10
N ALA A 38 -22.43 -24.79 36.41
CA ALA A 38 -22.29 -25.28 35.06
C ALA A 38 -21.95 -24.15 34.08
N PHE A 39 -22.58 -22.97 34.24
CA PHE A 39 -22.26 -21.77 33.46
C PHE A 39 -20.84 -21.27 33.73
N GLY A 40 -20.37 -21.28 34.97
CA GLY A 40 -19.01 -20.91 35.31
C GLY A 40 -17.96 -21.82 34.62
N ILE A 41 -18.20 -23.15 34.64
CA ILE A 41 -17.34 -24.12 33.93
C ILE A 41 -17.37 -23.86 32.41
N TYR A 42 -18.57 -23.69 31.84
CA TYR A 42 -18.74 -23.31 30.43
C TYR A 42 -17.93 -22.07 30.10
N LEU A 43 -18.08 -20.99 30.88
CA LEU A 43 -17.42 -19.71 30.61
C LEU A 43 -15.90 -19.85 30.64
N PHE A 44 -15.36 -20.60 31.60
CA PHE A 44 -13.94 -20.86 31.72
C PHE A 44 -13.39 -21.62 30.49
N VAL A 45 -14.06 -22.72 30.09
CA VAL A 45 -13.64 -23.53 28.94
C VAL A 45 -13.77 -22.76 27.63
N PHE A 46 -14.89 -22.06 27.43
CA PHE A 46 -15.16 -21.30 26.24
C PHE A 46 -14.20 -20.09 26.09
N ALA A 47 -13.96 -19.35 27.17
CA ALA A 47 -13.02 -18.24 27.15
C ALA A 47 -11.59 -18.72 26.83
N SER A 48 -11.16 -19.85 27.40
CA SER A 48 -9.87 -20.46 27.11
C SER A 48 -9.75 -20.85 25.62
N LEU A 49 -10.79 -21.43 25.04
CA LEU A 49 -10.85 -21.78 23.63
C LEU A 49 -10.81 -20.51 22.75
N CYS A 50 -11.61 -19.49 23.08
CA CYS A 50 -11.61 -18.22 22.35
C CYS A 50 -10.24 -17.54 22.38
N TYR A 51 -9.52 -17.60 23.50
CA TYR A 51 -8.17 -17.07 23.58
C TYR A 51 -7.19 -17.87 22.71
N ALA A 52 -7.24 -19.20 22.75
CA ALA A 52 -6.39 -20.08 21.94
C ALA A 52 -6.61 -19.90 20.42
N CYS A 53 -7.88 -19.66 20.00
CA CYS A 53 -8.25 -19.50 18.60
C CYS A 53 -8.24 -18.02 18.11
N SER A 54 -7.83 -17.07 18.97
CA SER A 54 -7.89 -15.62 18.66
C SER A 54 -9.31 -15.09 18.38
N TRP A 55 -10.35 -15.67 18.99
CA TRP A 55 -11.75 -15.28 18.88
C TRP A 55 -12.22 -14.40 20.05
N GLY A 56 -11.31 -13.76 20.78
CA GLY A 56 -11.60 -12.94 21.96
C GLY A 56 -12.68 -11.87 21.74
N TYR A 57 -12.81 -11.33 20.51
CA TYR A 57 -13.86 -10.39 20.12
C TYR A 57 -15.29 -10.98 20.14
N ALA A 58 -15.45 -12.30 20.13
CA ALA A 58 -16.74 -12.97 20.12
C ALA A 58 -17.18 -13.43 21.54
N THR A 59 -16.25 -13.52 22.49
CA THR A 59 -16.47 -14.14 23.80
C THR A 59 -17.63 -13.50 24.56
N ALA A 60 -17.66 -12.18 24.73
CA ALA A 60 -18.68 -11.51 25.52
C ALA A 60 -20.08 -11.66 24.92
N MET A 61 -20.22 -11.41 23.61
CA MET A 61 -21.51 -11.49 22.91
C MET A 61 -22.09 -12.91 22.96
N ILE A 62 -21.26 -13.92 22.68
CA ILE A 62 -21.72 -15.32 22.68
C ILE A 62 -22.04 -15.80 24.07
N SER A 63 -21.26 -15.42 25.11
CA SER A 63 -21.55 -15.79 26.49
C SER A 63 -22.89 -15.22 26.98
N VAL A 64 -23.27 -14.02 26.53
CA VAL A 64 -24.60 -13.45 26.81
C VAL A 64 -25.71 -14.31 26.18
N LEU A 65 -25.57 -14.72 24.90
CA LEU A 65 -26.55 -15.61 24.26
C LEU A 65 -26.68 -16.94 24.99
N ILE A 66 -25.57 -17.54 25.42
CA ILE A 66 -25.63 -18.81 26.20
C ILE A 66 -26.24 -18.62 27.59
N SER A 67 -26.09 -17.46 28.25
CA SER A 67 -26.72 -17.18 29.52
C SER A 67 -28.26 -17.21 29.50
N HIS A 68 -28.88 -16.97 28.34
CA HIS A 68 -30.33 -17.06 28.16
C HIS A 68 -30.85 -18.50 28.42
N PHE A 69 -30.06 -19.53 28.09
CA PHE A 69 -30.43 -20.92 28.40
C PHE A 69 -30.50 -21.21 29.91
N MET A 70 -29.67 -20.53 30.70
CA MET A 70 -29.78 -20.60 32.18
C MET A 70 -31.12 -20.03 32.68
N GLY A 71 -31.55 -18.89 32.12
CA GLY A 71 -32.80 -18.24 32.54
C GLY A 71 -34.06 -19.06 32.22
N THR A 72 -34.00 -19.94 31.22
CA THR A 72 -35.11 -20.78 30.77
C THR A 72 -35.07 -22.20 31.34
N GLY A 73 -33.95 -22.60 31.96
CA GLY A 73 -33.79 -23.93 32.60
C GLY A 73 -33.78 -25.10 31.61
N SER A 74 -33.58 -24.87 30.33
CA SER A 74 -33.53 -25.94 29.31
C SER A 74 -32.90 -25.49 28.01
N MET A 75 -32.19 -26.39 27.32
CA MET A 75 -31.68 -26.19 25.94
C MET A 75 -32.59 -26.92 24.94
N THR A 76 -33.81 -26.41 24.75
CA THR A 76 -34.73 -26.99 23.76
C THR A 76 -34.33 -26.54 22.34
N TRP A 77 -34.66 -27.36 21.35
CA TRP A 77 -34.40 -27.02 19.91
C TRP A 77 -35.02 -25.70 19.50
N THR A 78 -36.17 -25.34 20.04
CA THR A 78 -36.85 -24.07 19.77
C THR A 78 -36.05 -22.88 20.29
N GLN A 79 -35.49 -23.02 21.51
CA GLN A 79 -34.65 -21.95 22.11
C GLN A 79 -33.32 -21.82 21.40
N ILE A 80 -32.66 -22.94 21.06
CA ILE A 80 -31.43 -22.94 20.26
C ILE A 80 -31.70 -22.23 18.92
N GLY A 81 -32.84 -22.53 18.28
CA GLY A 81 -33.26 -21.88 17.03
C GLY A 81 -33.43 -20.36 17.17
N ASN A 82 -34.09 -19.92 18.26
CA ASN A 82 -34.31 -18.49 18.54
C ASN A 82 -32.99 -17.74 18.78
N GLU A 83 -32.10 -18.26 19.64
CA GLU A 83 -30.79 -17.64 19.89
C GLU A 83 -29.88 -17.67 18.66
N SER A 84 -29.95 -18.73 17.86
CA SER A 84 -29.25 -18.80 16.56
C SER A 84 -29.76 -17.76 15.57
N LEU A 85 -31.07 -17.53 15.54
CA LEU A 85 -31.65 -16.48 14.68
C LEU A 85 -31.20 -15.08 15.12
N LEU A 86 -31.21 -14.77 16.42
CA LEU A 86 -30.71 -13.51 16.96
C LEU A 86 -29.23 -13.29 16.62
N PHE A 87 -28.43 -14.35 16.79
CA PHE A 87 -27.01 -14.33 16.42
C PHE A 87 -26.81 -14.05 14.91
N LEU A 88 -27.56 -14.72 14.03
CA LEU A 88 -27.48 -14.53 12.59
C LEU A 88 -27.91 -13.11 12.18
N ILE A 89 -29.01 -12.60 12.73
CA ILE A 89 -29.46 -11.22 12.47
C ILE A 89 -28.38 -10.23 12.85
N GLY A 90 -27.83 -10.32 14.08
CA GLY A 90 -26.78 -9.42 14.53
C GLY A 90 -25.52 -9.48 13.69
N THR A 91 -25.09 -10.68 13.32
CA THR A 91 -23.91 -10.89 12.46
C THR A 91 -24.15 -10.35 11.04
N THR A 92 -25.33 -10.61 10.47
CA THR A 92 -25.71 -10.13 9.13
C THR A 92 -25.79 -8.61 9.08
N CYS A 93 -26.41 -7.96 10.08
CA CYS A 93 -26.41 -6.50 10.19
C CYS A 93 -24.98 -5.94 10.26
N GLY A 94 -24.09 -6.57 11.03
CA GLY A 94 -22.69 -6.18 11.12
C GLY A 94 -21.94 -6.33 9.81
N ILE A 95 -22.24 -7.36 9.01
CA ILE A 95 -21.67 -7.55 7.66
C ILE A 95 -22.21 -6.47 6.72
N LEU A 96 -23.52 -6.25 6.70
CA LEU A 96 -24.18 -5.29 5.81
C LEU A 96 -23.66 -3.86 6.02
N THR A 97 -23.46 -3.43 7.27
CA THR A 97 -22.90 -2.12 7.57
C THR A 97 -21.47 -1.96 7.06
N ASN A 98 -20.66 -3.02 7.08
CA ASN A 98 -19.28 -3.01 6.59
C ASN A 98 -19.16 -3.23 5.07
N LEU A 99 -20.13 -3.89 4.43
CA LEU A 99 -20.17 -4.01 2.96
C LEU A 99 -20.34 -2.65 2.25
N HIS A 100 -20.85 -1.64 2.92
CA HIS A 100 -21.00 -0.26 2.42
C HIS A 100 -19.66 0.50 2.36
N LEU A 101 -18.56 -0.07 2.86
CA LEU A 101 -17.23 0.53 2.73
C LEU A 101 -16.75 0.40 1.28
N HIS A 102 -16.76 1.52 0.56
CA HIS A 102 -16.19 1.61 -0.78
C HIS A 102 -14.68 1.87 -0.69
N PRO A 103 -13.88 1.33 -1.63
CA PRO A 103 -12.49 1.73 -1.78
C PRO A 103 -12.40 3.24 -1.99
N ASP A 104 -11.46 3.89 -1.32
CA ASP A 104 -11.25 5.33 -1.48
C ASP A 104 -10.28 5.59 -2.66
N GLU A 105 -10.76 5.28 -3.87
CA GLU A 105 -10.00 5.47 -5.10
C GLU A 105 -9.65 6.94 -5.35
N ARG A 106 -10.54 7.87 -4.97
CA ARG A 106 -10.31 9.30 -5.14
C ARG A 106 -9.16 9.80 -4.29
N ARG A 107 -9.06 9.31 -3.06
CA ARG A 107 -7.95 9.66 -2.16
C ARG A 107 -6.64 9.08 -2.67
N LEU A 108 -6.64 7.83 -3.12
CA LEU A 108 -5.46 7.21 -3.70
C LEU A 108 -4.96 7.97 -4.93
N ASP A 109 -5.86 8.31 -5.87
CA ASP A 109 -5.50 9.08 -7.06
C ASP A 109 -4.97 10.48 -6.72
N ALA A 110 -5.55 11.16 -5.72
CA ALA A 110 -5.04 12.44 -5.23
C ALA A 110 -3.62 12.32 -4.66
N LEU A 111 -3.34 11.28 -3.86
CA LEU A 111 -2.00 11.02 -3.31
C LEU A 111 -0.98 10.71 -4.41
N LEU A 112 -1.38 9.94 -5.43
CA LEU A 112 -0.49 9.63 -6.56
C LEU A 112 -0.19 10.88 -7.41
N ARG A 113 -1.18 11.76 -7.63
CA ARG A 113 -0.95 13.06 -8.30
C ARG A 113 -0.02 13.95 -7.48
N GLN A 114 -0.20 14.01 -6.18
CA GLN A 114 0.68 14.76 -5.27
C GLN A 114 2.12 14.23 -5.31
N ALA A 115 2.28 12.89 -5.34
CA ALA A 115 3.59 12.26 -5.47
C ALA A 115 4.28 12.63 -6.81
N ASP A 116 3.53 12.65 -7.91
CA ASP A 116 4.05 13.07 -9.21
C ASP A 116 4.50 14.53 -9.22
N GLU A 117 3.74 15.42 -8.60
CA GLU A 117 4.10 16.84 -8.50
C GLU A 117 5.35 17.06 -7.63
N GLN A 118 5.46 16.34 -6.53
CA GLN A 118 6.67 16.37 -5.67
C GLN A 118 7.90 15.83 -6.40
N MET A 119 7.73 14.78 -7.22
CA MET A 119 8.78 14.24 -8.08
C MET A 119 9.22 15.27 -9.13
N ARG A 120 8.27 15.93 -9.79
CA ARG A 120 8.54 17.02 -10.73
C ARG A 120 9.29 18.17 -10.06
N THR A 121 8.87 18.56 -8.86
CA THR A 121 9.53 19.61 -8.08
C THR A 121 10.98 19.23 -7.76
N ALA A 122 11.25 17.96 -7.43
CA ALA A 122 12.61 17.48 -7.19
C ALA A 122 13.47 17.50 -8.48
N LEU A 123 12.93 17.06 -9.62
CA LEU A 123 13.62 17.12 -10.92
C LEU A 123 13.94 18.56 -11.33
N ARG A 124 12.99 19.48 -11.11
CA ARG A 124 13.20 20.91 -11.37
C ARG A 124 14.32 21.48 -10.51
N ALA A 125 14.31 21.19 -9.21
CA ALA A 125 15.35 21.64 -8.28
C ALA A 125 16.74 21.15 -8.74
N LEU A 126 16.86 19.88 -9.18
CA LEU A 126 18.11 19.34 -9.71
C LEU A 126 18.56 20.05 -11.01
N ALA A 127 17.63 20.35 -11.93
CA ALA A 127 17.94 21.08 -13.15
C ALA A 127 18.44 22.51 -12.85
N GLU A 128 17.87 23.17 -11.84
CA GLU A 128 18.18 24.53 -11.41
C GLU A 128 19.37 24.61 -10.41
N ALA A 129 20.06 23.50 -10.12
CA ALA A 129 21.11 23.39 -9.10
C ALA A 129 20.67 23.71 -7.68
N ALA A 130 19.37 23.60 -7.40
CA ALA A 130 18.80 23.78 -6.07
C ALA A 130 18.76 22.47 -5.27
N ASP A 131 18.55 22.57 -3.97
CA ASP A 131 18.44 21.39 -3.10
C ASP A 131 17.10 20.66 -3.30
N ALA A 132 17.19 19.46 -3.82
CA ALA A 132 16.02 18.59 -4.05
C ALA A 132 15.62 17.74 -2.82
N ARG A 133 16.30 17.84 -1.67
CA ARG A 133 16.04 16.98 -0.50
C ARG A 133 14.65 17.16 0.07
N ASN A 134 14.19 18.40 0.25
CA ASN A 134 12.88 18.68 0.83
C ASN A 134 11.73 18.07 0.03
N PRO A 135 11.59 18.28 -1.30
CA PRO A 135 10.54 17.63 -2.08
C PRO A 135 10.66 16.11 -2.05
N LEU A 136 11.87 15.53 -1.99
CA LEU A 136 12.07 14.08 -1.89
C LEU A 136 11.68 13.51 -0.52
N ILE A 137 11.83 14.26 0.57
CA ILE A 137 11.34 13.87 1.91
C ILE A 137 9.81 13.84 1.91
N LEU A 138 9.17 14.91 1.42
CA LEU A 138 7.70 14.99 1.30
C LEU A 138 7.14 13.88 0.41
N LEU A 139 7.80 13.61 -0.71
CA LEU A 139 7.45 12.48 -1.59
C LEU A 139 7.47 11.14 -0.85
N GLY A 140 8.45 10.92 0.02
CA GLY A 140 8.52 9.70 0.83
C GLY A 140 7.31 9.51 1.73
N GLU A 141 6.85 10.58 2.37
CA GLU A 141 5.66 10.56 3.23
C GLU A 141 4.37 10.38 2.42
N THR A 142 4.25 11.06 1.28
CA THR A 142 3.08 10.90 0.38
C THR A 142 2.99 9.47 -0.15
N LEU A 143 4.12 8.85 -0.55
CA LEU A 143 4.15 7.47 -1.02
C LEU A 143 3.82 6.46 0.10
N ARG A 144 4.18 6.74 1.36
CA ARG A 144 3.78 5.93 2.50
C ARG A 144 2.26 5.97 2.70
N GLN A 145 1.66 7.16 2.64
CA GLN A 145 0.21 7.32 2.76
C GLN A 145 -0.54 6.68 1.59
N ALA A 146 0.00 6.78 0.37
CA ALA A 146 -0.56 6.14 -0.81
C ALA A 146 -0.56 4.60 -0.66
N ASP A 147 0.52 4.01 -0.15
CA ASP A 147 0.64 2.58 0.10
C ASP A 147 -0.37 2.08 1.14
N GLU A 148 -0.51 2.81 2.26
CA GLU A 148 -1.52 2.50 3.28
C GLU A 148 -2.96 2.59 2.72
N CYS A 149 -3.22 3.58 1.85
CA CYS A 149 -4.50 3.73 1.19
C CYS A 149 -4.74 2.59 0.18
N ALA A 150 -3.75 2.25 -0.63
CA ALA A 150 -3.82 1.15 -1.59
C ALA A 150 -4.04 -0.20 -0.91
N ALA A 151 -3.33 -0.47 0.20
CA ALA A 151 -3.51 -1.68 1.00
C ALA A 151 -4.95 -1.79 1.55
N LYS A 152 -5.50 -0.70 2.11
CA LYS A 152 -6.90 -0.66 2.58
C LYS A 152 -7.90 -0.87 1.44
N ASN A 153 -7.65 -0.27 0.27
CA ASN A 153 -8.49 -0.45 -0.90
C ASN A 153 -8.46 -1.89 -1.41
N ALA A 154 -7.29 -2.53 -1.42
CA ALA A 154 -7.14 -3.95 -1.77
C ALA A 154 -7.91 -4.88 -0.82
N GLU A 155 -7.87 -4.60 0.49
CA GLU A 155 -8.64 -5.36 1.48
C GLU A 155 -10.16 -5.12 1.41
N ASN A 156 -10.59 -3.96 0.90
CA ASN A 156 -11.99 -3.61 0.69
C ASN A 156 -12.53 -4.05 -0.69
N SER A 157 -11.65 -4.42 -1.62
CA SER A 157 -12.02 -5.03 -2.89
C SER A 157 -12.24 -6.54 -2.70
N LEU A 158 -13.40 -7.05 -3.13
CA LEU A 158 -13.69 -8.50 -3.19
C LEU A 158 -13.19 -9.11 -4.49
N THR A 159 -12.83 -8.30 -5.45
CA THR A 159 -12.21 -8.62 -6.74
C THR A 159 -10.74 -8.22 -6.72
N ASP A 160 -10.01 -8.48 -7.79
CA ASP A 160 -8.56 -8.31 -7.90
C ASP A 160 -8.01 -7.06 -7.19
N ALA A 161 -6.94 -7.28 -6.43
CA ALA A 161 -6.22 -6.19 -5.77
C ALA A 161 -5.74 -5.17 -6.82
N PRO A 162 -5.65 -3.88 -6.49
CA PRO A 162 -5.11 -2.83 -7.36
C PRO A 162 -3.59 -3.03 -7.55
N THR A 163 -3.25 -4.08 -8.31
CA THR A 163 -1.88 -4.54 -8.52
C THR A 163 -1.04 -3.44 -9.19
N ARG A 164 -1.65 -2.69 -10.10
CA ARG A 164 -1.02 -1.60 -10.84
C ARG A 164 -0.63 -0.43 -9.94
N GLU A 165 -1.53 0.04 -9.07
CA GLU A 165 -1.27 1.16 -8.17
C GLU A 165 -0.15 0.83 -7.17
N ILE A 166 -0.11 -0.41 -6.69
CA ILE A 166 0.97 -0.89 -5.82
C ILE A 166 2.30 -0.87 -6.56
N HIS A 167 2.37 -1.40 -7.78
CA HIS A 167 3.59 -1.38 -8.59
C HIS A 167 4.01 0.05 -8.97
N TYR A 168 3.04 0.96 -9.21
CA TYR A 168 3.32 2.37 -9.43
C TYR A 168 3.97 3.02 -8.21
N ILE A 169 3.44 2.78 -7.02
CA ILE A 169 4.02 3.27 -5.76
C ILE A 169 5.44 2.74 -5.58
N ASP A 170 5.66 1.45 -5.84
CA ASP A 170 6.99 0.83 -5.71
C ASP A 170 7.99 1.39 -6.73
N MET A 171 7.59 1.59 -7.97
CA MET A 171 8.40 2.26 -8.99
C MET A 171 8.78 3.69 -8.53
N ARG A 172 7.83 4.48 -8.00
CA ARG A 172 8.09 5.82 -7.47
C ARG A 172 9.02 5.83 -6.26
N ARG A 173 8.93 4.83 -5.39
CA ARG A 173 9.87 4.65 -4.27
C ARG A 173 11.30 4.38 -4.75
N GLN A 174 11.45 3.57 -5.79
CA GLN A 174 12.76 3.29 -6.37
C GLN A 174 13.34 4.54 -7.03
N GLN A 175 12.54 5.25 -7.83
CA GLN A 175 12.92 6.52 -8.44
C GLN A 175 13.33 7.57 -7.40
N ARG A 176 12.57 7.69 -6.30
CA ARG A 176 12.93 8.59 -5.18
C ARG A 176 14.30 8.25 -4.60
N ARG A 177 14.61 6.95 -4.40
CA ARG A 177 15.94 6.53 -3.90
C ARG A 177 17.06 6.97 -4.84
N ILE A 178 16.86 6.81 -6.14
CA ILE A 178 17.82 7.24 -7.15
C ILE A 178 18.03 8.77 -7.09
N LEU A 179 16.95 9.56 -7.05
CA LEU A 179 17.07 11.02 -6.99
C LEU A 179 17.72 11.53 -5.71
N LEU A 180 17.56 10.85 -4.57
CA LEU A 180 18.31 11.17 -3.36
C LEU A 180 19.82 10.99 -3.56
N GLN A 181 20.25 9.92 -4.23
CA GLN A 181 21.65 9.67 -4.55
C GLN A 181 22.17 10.68 -5.57
N VAL A 182 21.37 10.98 -6.61
CA VAL A 182 21.69 12.03 -7.60
C VAL A 182 21.90 13.39 -6.92
N THR A 183 21.01 13.75 -5.99
CA THR A 183 21.13 15.00 -5.22
C THR A 183 22.43 15.05 -4.40
N GLN A 184 22.79 13.92 -3.76
CA GLN A 184 24.03 13.83 -2.97
C GLN A 184 25.28 13.94 -3.85
N ASP A 185 25.28 13.30 -5.01
CA ASP A 185 26.44 13.33 -5.91
C ASP A 185 26.58 14.67 -6.64
N ALA A 186 25.48 15.30 -7.02
CA ALA A 186 25.49 16.64 -7.61
C ALA A 186 26.13 17.69 -6.66
N GLN A 187 25.96 17.54 -5.35
CA GLN A 187 26.57 18.43 -4.35
C GLN A 187 28.09 18.24 -4.17
N LYS A 188 28.66 17.14 -4.67
CA LYS A 188 30.09 16.86 -4.58
C LYS A 188 30.88 17.47 -5.75
N VAL A 189 30.21 17.87 -6.83
CA VAL A 189 30.85 18.53 -7.99
C VAL A 189 31.29 19.91 -7.57
N GLN A 190 32.61 20.19 -7.65
CA GLN A 190 33.20 21.42 -7.14
C GLN A 190 33.73 22.35 -8.23
N GLY A 191 34.27 21.79 -9.30
CA GLY A 191 34.92 22.55 -10.36
C GLY A 191 34.01 23.06 -11.48
N HIS A 192 32.73 22.72 -11.44
CA HIS A 192 31.72 23.11 -12.43
C HIS A 192 32.19 22.94 -13.88
N PRO A 193 32.57 21.72 -14.30
CA PRO A 193 33.05 21.49 -15.65
C PRO A 193 31.95 21.78 -16.69
N PRO A 194 32.29 22.12 -17.97
CA PRO A 194 31.29 22.46 -19.01
C PRO A 194 30.19 21.40 -19.19
N GLN A 195 30.50 20.14 -18.96
CA GLN A 195 29.55 19.00 -19.03
C GLN A 195 28.43 19.10 -18.03
N GLU A 196 28.63 19.80 -16.92
CA GLU A 196 27.57 19.99 -15.91
C GLU A 196 26.35 20.71 -16.49
N ALA A 197 26.56 21.70 -17.35
CA ALA A 197 25.48 22.42 -18.01
C ALA A 197 24.64 21.48 -18.92
N GLU A 198 25.30 20.58 -19.65
CA GLU A 198 24.65 19.60 -20.51
C GLU A 198 23.84 18.58 -19.71
N VAL A 199 24.38 18.10 -18.57
CA VAL A 199 23.67 17.19 -17.67
C VAL A 199 22.45 17.89 -17.06
N ARG A 200 22.56 19.14 -16.63
CA ARG A 200 21.41 19.93 -16.12
C ARG A 200 20.35 20.18 -17.18
N ALA A 201 20.76 20.47 -18.42
CA ALA A 201 19.84 20.63 -19.56
C ALA A 201 19.06 19.33 -19.81
N LEU A 202 19.71 18.17 -19.74
CA LEU A 202 19.05 16.87 -19.84
C LEU A 202 18.04 16.64 -18.69
N ILE A 203 18.40 16.95 -17.45
CA ILE A 203 17.47 16.86 -16.31
C ILE A 203 16.29 17.81 -16.50
N GLY A 204 16.52 19.02 -17.01
CA GLY A 204 15.46 19.97 -17.35
C GLY A 204 14.52 19.44 -18.45
N ARG A 205 15.07 18.75 -19.46
CA ARG A 205 14.27 18.07 -20.46
C ARG A 205 13.46 16.92 -19.85
N ILE A 206 14.05 16.12 -18.97
CA ILE A 206 13.33 15.07 -18.24
C ILE A 206 12.17 15.68 -17.44
N PHE A 207 12.41 16.79 -16.73
CA PHE A 207 11.35 17.51 -16.01
C PHE A 207 10.22 17.98 -16.94
N ALA A 208 10.55 18.55 -18.10
CA ALA A 208 9.56 19.07 -19.03
C ALA A 208 8.69 17.99 -19.67
N GLU A 209 9.29 16.84 -19.98
CA GLU A 209 8.62 15.70 -20.62
C GLU A 209 8.11 14.66 -19.59
N TYR A 210 8.22 14.96 -18.26
CA TYR A 210 7.81 14.03 -17.21
C TYR A 210 6.31 13.99 -17.09
N ASP A 211 5.69 13.00 -17.72
CA ASP A 211 4.26 12.69 -17.66
C ASP A 211 4.05 11.19 -17.39
N ARG A 212 2.87 10.83 -16.88
CA ARG A 212 2.49 9.42 -16.66
C ARG A 212 2.52 8.61 -17.95
N GLU A 213 2.17 9.21 -19.07
CA GLU A 213 2.02 8.58 -20.37
C GLU A 213 3.33 8.48 -21.18
N ASN A 214 4.40 9.15 -20.74
CA ASN A 214 5.67 9.14 -21.44
C ASN A 214 6.40 7.80 -21.24
N ASP A 215 6.73 7.13 -22.34
CA ASP A 215 7.47 5.85 -22.38
C ASP A 215 8.99 5.99 -22.17
N CYS A 216 9.48 7.19 -22.00
CA CYS A 216 10.89 7.56 -21.81
C CYS A 216 11.83 7.22 -22.98
N THR A 217 11.35 6.76 -24.13
CA THR A 217 12.20 6.34 -25.25
C THR A 217 13.04 7.51 -25.78
N SER A 218 12.44 8.69 -26.00
CA SER A 218 13.16 9.88 -26.46
C SER A 218 14.17 10.39 -25.44
N LEU A 219 13.83 10.32 -24.15
CA LEU A 219 14.68 10.74 -23.05
C LEU A 219 15.90 9.82 -22.87
N LEU A 220 15.71 8.51 -22.98
CA LEU A 220 16.80 7.53 -22.95
C LEU A 220 17.73 7.71 -24.15
N SER A 221 17.18 7.96 -25.36
CA SER A 221 17.99 8.25 -26.54
C SER A 221 18.85 9.51 -26.35
N ALA A 222 18.29 10.58 -25.79
CA ALA A 222 19.02 11.81 -25.50
C ALA A 222 20.12 11.58 -24.44
N LEU A 223 19.84 10.81 -23.41
CA LEU A 223 20.78 10.46 -22.36
C LEU A 223 21.97 9.64 -22.93
N HIS A 224 21.69 8.64 -23.77
CA HIS A 224 22.72 7.83 -24.42
C HIS A 224 23.56 8.68 -25.39
N GLY A 225 22.93 9.64 -26.09
CA GLY A 225 23.63 10.61 -26.91
C GLY A 225 24.64 11.43 -26.12
N LEU A 226 24.22 11.96 -24.95
CA LEU A 226 25.09 12.73 -24.08
C LEU A 226 26.24 11.89 -23.51
N LEU A 227 25.97 10.65 -23.08
CA LEU A 227 27.01 9.71 -22.62
C LEU A 227 28.05 9.45 -23.73
N ALA A 228 27.61 9.23 -24.98
CA ALA A 228 28.49 9.00 -26.11
C ALA A 228 29.33 10.25 -26.46
N GLU A 229 28.76 11.44 -26.29
CA GLU A 229 29.48 12.71 -26.49
C GLU A 229 30.56 12.91 -25.43
N MET A 230 30.25 12.68 -24.14
CA MET A 230 31.23 12.74 -23.06
C MET A 230 32.41 11.79 -23.27
N GLN A 231 32.18 10.61 -23.85
CA GLN A 231 33.23 9.63 -24.18
C GLN A 231 34.21 10.12 -25.29
N ARG A 232 33.77 11.01 -26.17
CA ARG A 232 34.57 11.55 -27.27
C ARG A 232 35.36 12.79 -26.86
N GLN A 233 35.06 13.38 -25.71
CA GLN A 233 35.73 14.58 -25.22
C GLN A 233 37.20 14.30 -24.86
N PRO A 234 38.08 15.30 -24.90
CA PRO A 234 39.47 15.17 -24.47
C PRO A 234 39.55 14.70 -23.01
N LEU A 235 40.65 14.03 -22.69
CA LEU A 235 40.92 13.62 -21.28
C LEU A 235 40.97 14.84 -20.36
N PRO A 236 40.57 14.70 -19.10
CA PRO A 236 40.64 15.75 -18.09
C PRO A 236 42.08 16.24 -17.88
N ALA A 237 42.27 17.55 -17.82
CA ALA A 237 43.58 18.14 -17.66
C ALA A 237 44.08 18.08 -16.21
N THR A 238 43.15 18.04 -15.24
CA THR A 238 43.48 18.02 -13.80
C THR A 238 42.75 16.86 -13.10
N ARG A 239 43.28 16.50 -11.94
CA ARG A 239 42.65 15.50 -11.07
C ARG A 239 41.24 15.93 -10.63
N GLY A 240 41.04 17.20 -10.27
CA GLY A 240 39.72 17.71 -9.89
C GLY A 240 38.70 17.62 -11.01
N GLU A 241 39.11 17.99 -12.23
CA GLU A 241 38.27 17.84 -13.41
C GLU A 241 37.90 16.37 -13.68
N PHE A 242 38.84 15.45 -13.47
CA PHE A 242 38.59 14.01 -13.58
C PHE A 242 37.54 13.55 -12.56
N GLU A 243 37.69 13.95 -11.30
CA GLU A 243 36.78 13.58 -10.21
C GLU A 243 35.36 14.15 -10.49
N ASP A 244 35.24 15.40 -10.91
CA ASP A 244 33.95 16.01 -11.26
C ASP A 244 33.29 15.35 -12.46
N ARG A 245 34.04 15.07 -13.54
CA ARG A 245 33.52 14.36 -14.72
C ARG A 245 33.07 12.93 -14.37
N ALA A 246 33.80 12.23 -13.48
CA ALA A 246 33.41 10.92 -12.99
C ALA A 246 32.08 10.96 -12.21
N LEU A 247 31.90 11.98 -11.36
CA LEU A 247 30.63 12.19 -10.65
C LEU A 247 29.48 12.46 -11.63
N LEU A 248 29.65 13.31 -12.64
CA LEU A 248 28.64 13.58 -13.66
C LEU A 248 28.27 12.31 -14.47
N TYR A 249 29.27 11.48 -14.79
CA TYR A 249 29.03 10.21 -15.47
C TYR A 249 28.18 9.27 -14.59
N VAL A 250 28.51 9.13 -13.32
CA VAL A 250 27.74 8.31 -12.36
C VAL A 250 26.31 8.87 -12.23
N LEU A 251 26.14 10.19 -12.20
CA LEU A 251 24.85 10.85 -12.13
C LEU A 251 23.99 10.51 -13.37
N LEU A 252 24.56 10.57 -14.56
CA LEU A 252 23.87 10.18 -15.81
C LEU A 252 23.46 8.71 -15.79
N ARG A 253 24.33 7.80 -15.33
CA ARG A 253 23.98 6.37 -15.21
C ARG A 253 22.81 6.15 -14.25
N ARG A 254 22.76 6.88 -13.13
CA ARG A 254 21.62 6.85 -12.22
C ARG A 254 20.33 7.42 -12.85
N MET A 255 20.46 8.47 -13.64
CA MET A 255 19.32 9.01 -14.38
C MET A 255 18.82 8.04 -15.46
N GLU A 256 19.69 7.23 -16.02
CA GLU A 256 19.32 6.12 -16.89
C GLU A 256 18.47 5.08 -16.14
N ASP A 257 18.94 4.62 -14.98
CA ASP A 257 18.16 3.71 -14.12
C ASP A 257 16.78 4.29 -13.72
N PHE A 258 16.74 5.58 -13.42
CA PHE A 258 15.50 6.31 -13.14
C PHE A 258 14.50 6.25 -14.31
N LEU A 259 14.95 6.43 -15.53
CA LEU A 259 14.12 6.37 -16.73
C LEU A 259 13.72 4.94 -17.09
N LEU A 260 14.63 3.97 -16.93
CA LEU A 260 14.38 2.56 -17.20
C LEU A 260 13.28 2.00 -16.29
N LEU A 261 13.26 2.35 -15.01
CA LEU A 261 12.18 1.95 -14.09
C LEU A 261 10.80 2.42 -14.57
N LYS A 262 10.72 3.63 -15.09
CA LYS A 262 9.46 4.15 -15.64
C LYS A 262 9.08 3.46 -16.94
N ARG A 263 10.05 3.19 -17.80
CA ARG A 263 9.84 2.49 -19.08
C ARG A 263 9.33 1.07 -18.82
N GLU A 264 9.95 0.32 -17.92
CA GLU A 264 9.53 -1.03 -17.53
C GLU A 264 8.07 -1.04 -17.02
N PHE A 265 7.73 -0.06 -16.17
CA PHE A 265 6.36 0.10 -15.71
C PHE A 265 5.39 0.40 -16.87
N TYR A 266 5.78 1.26 -17.80
CA TYR A 266 4.95 1.60 -18.96
C TYR A 266 4.77 0.40 -19.92
N GLU A 267 5.82 -0.37 -20.19
CA GLU A 267 5.74 -1.59 -21.00
C GLU A 267 4.82 -2.64 -20.39
N THR A 268 4.78 -2.73 -19.04
CA THR A 268 3.93 -3.70 -18.34
C THR A 268 2.47 -3.24 -18.22
N TYR A 269 2.22 -1.95 -17.98
CA TYR A 269 0.89 -1.42 -17.62
C TYR A 269 0.37 -0.33 -18.57
N GLY A 270 1.14 0.11 -19.55
CA GLY A 270 0.80 1.25 -20.42
C GLY A 270 -0.42 1.00 -21.30
N TYR A 271 -0.67 -0.25 -21.70
CA TYR A 271 -1.86 -0.61 -22.47
C TYR A 271 -3.17 -0.35 -21.70
N GLU A 272 -3.18 -0.58 -20.40
CA GLU A 272 -4.33 -0.31 -19.54
C GLU A 272 -4.58 1.20 -19.32
N ILE A 273 -3.52 2.02 -19.38
CA ILE A 273 -3.62 3.49 -19.27
C ILE A 273 -4.43 4.04 -20.44
N ASN A 274 -4.10 3.64 -21.65
CA ASN A 274 -4.74 4.12 -22.86
C ASN A 274 -6.23 3.72 -22.93
N HIS A 275 -6.58 2.49 -22.53
CA HIS A 275 -7.97 2.03 -22.52
C HIS A 275 -8.85 2.67 -21.42
N GLN A 276 -8.28 3.11 -20.30
CA GLN A 276 -9.05 3.83 -19.27
C GLN A 276 -9.35 5.28 -19.65
N LEU A 277 -8.49 5.92 -20.46
CA LEU A 277 -8.71 7.26 -20.98
C LEU A 277 -9.83 7.27 -22.04
N GLU A 278 -9.87 6.27 -22.92
CA GLU A 278 -10.92 6.11 -23.92
C GLU A 278 -12.32 5.86 -23.31
N ARG A 279 -12.40 5.27 -22.11
CA ARG A 279 -13.66 5.08 -21.38
C ARG A 279 -14.14 6.30 -20.60
N LYS A 280 -13.29 7.30 -20.39
CA LYS A 280 -13.61 8.54 -19.65
C LYS A 280 -13.82 9.75 -20.56
N SER A 281 -13.53 9.62 -21.86
CA SER A 281 -13.85 10.60 -22.91
C SER A 281 -15.24 10.28 -23.52
#